data_5a2b62365c333f4e1dd2b19717cc578c
#
_entry.id   5a2b62365c333f4e1dd2b19717cc578c
#
_cell.length_a   1.000
_cell.length_b   1.000
_cell.length_c   1.000
_cell.angle_alpha   90.00
_cell.angle_beta   90.00
_cell.angle_gamma   90.00
#
_symmetry.space_group_name_H-M   'P 1'
#
loop_
_entity.id
_entity.type
_entity.pdbx_description
1 polymer ?
#
loop_
_entity_poly.entity_id
_entity_poly.type
_entity_poly.pdbx_seq_one_letter_code
_entity_poly.pdbx_strand_id
1 'polypeptide(L)'
;MGVLPVPPTFKFPMHIVKRTLGGTCLNVGCIPSKALLNASHKYEEAKHGMAKHGITFGGEVAIDVETMMGHKSKAVTGLTKGIEGLFKKNKVTYAKGWGKLLSANEVNVTMEDGSSEVIKTKNVVLATGSVPSALPGVDADEETIVTSTGALELKKVPETMVVIGGGVIGLELGSVWSRLGAKVTVV
;
A
#
# COMPACT_ATOMS: atom_id res chain seq x y z
N MET A 1 -4.27 8.97 -15.98
CA MET A 1 -3.48 8.34 -17.05
C MET A 1 -4.36 7.31 -17.72
N GLY A 2 -4.84 7.60 -18.94
CA GLY A 2 -5.73 6.72 -19.68
C GLY A 2 -5.00 5.49 -20.20
N VAL A 3 -5.61 4.34 -20.02
CA VAL A 3 -5.17 3.10 -20.65
C VAL A 3 -5.54 3.19 -22.13
N LEU A 4 -4.56 3.27 -22.99
CA LEU A 4 -4.79 3.22 -24.43
C LEU A 4 -5.37 1.84 -24.81
N PRO A 5 -6.36 1.75 -25.72
CA PRO A 5 -6.92 0.49 -26.14
C PRO A 5 -5.84 -0.35 -26.86
N VAL A 6 -5.64 -1.56 -26.40
CA VAL A 6 -4.71 -2.53 -26.97
C VAL A 6 -5.35 -3.14 -28.21
N PRO A 7 -4.75 -3.08 -29.42
CA PRO A 7 -5.31 -3.67 -30.61
C PRO A 7 -5.41 -5.21 -30.52
N PRO A 8 -6.40 -5.84 -31.19
CA PRO A 8 -6.80 -7.24 -30.98
C PRO A 8 -5.77 -8.33 -31.39
N THR A 9 -4.60 -7.96 -31.86
CA THR A 9 -3.54 -8.91 -32.26
C THR A 9 -2.44 -9.12 -31.22
N PHE A 10 -2.57 -8.56 -30.00
CA PHE A 10 -1.57 -8.76 -28.97
C PHE A 10 -1.83 -10.07 -28.20
N LYS A 11 -0.84 -10.96 -28.21
CA LYS A 11 -0.69 -11.98 -27.16
C LYS A 11 -0.63 -11.22 -25.83
N PHE A 12 -1.48 -11.61 -24.89
CA PHE A 12 -1.79 -10.91 -23.64
C PHE A 12 -0.54 -10.40 -22.92
N PRO A 13 -0.60 -9.22 -22.30
CA PRO A 13 0.51 -8.69 -21.54
C PRO A 13 0.85 -9.63 -20.39
N MET A 14 2.13 -9.96 -20.25
CA MET A 14 2.62 -10.65 -19.07
C MET A 14 3.01 -9.61 -18.03
N HIS A 15 2.55 -9.82 -16.81
CA HIS A 15 2.88 -8.96 -15.69
C HIS A 15 3.83 -9.68 -14.74
N ILE A 16 5.02 -9.13 -14.55
CA ILE A 16 6.07 -9.70 -13.71
C ILE A 16 6.12 -8.90 -12.42
N VAL A 17 5.92 -9.53 -11.28
CA VAL A 17 5.87 -8.84 -9.98
C VAL A 17 6.57 -9.66 -8.91
N LYS A 18 7.48 -9.03 -8.19
CA LYS A 18 8.09 -9.59 -6.97
C LYS A 18 7.11 -9.72 -5.81
N ARG A 19 6.19 -8.74 -5.70
CA ARG A 19 5.20 -8.63 -4.60
C ARG A 19 3.81 -8.97 -5.12
N THR A 20 2.84 -8.89 -4.23
CA THR A 20 1.41 -9.01 -4.60
C THR A 20 1.00 -7.99 -5.66
N LEU A 21 0.05 -8.37 -6.50
CA LEU A 21 -0.54 -7.50 -7.52
C LEU A 21 -1.08 -6.20 -6.91
N GLY A 22 -1.13 -5.14 -7.73
CA GLY A 22 -1.66 -3.84 -7.33
C GLY A 22 -0.59 -2.80 -6.96
N GLY A 23 0.68 -3.19 -6.95
CA GLY A 23 1.82 -2.28 -6.75
C GLY A 23 1.77 -1.54 -5.40
N THR A 24 2.48 -0.41 -5.33
CA THR A 24 2.56 0.44 -4.13
C THR A 24 1.20 0.89 -3.64
N CYS A 25 0.33 1.38 -4.54
CA CYS A 25 -0.96 1.95 -4.15
C CYS A 25 -1.84 0.98 -3.35
N LEU A 26 -1.99 -0.27 -3.83
CA LEU A 26 -2.85 -1.24 -3.16
C LEU A 26 -2.21 -1.84 -1.91
N ASN A 27 -0.91 -2.08 -1.93
CA ASN A 27 -0.26 -2.86 -0.88
C ASN A 27 0.28 -2.02 0.27
N VAL A 28 0.96 -0.90 -0.03
CA VAL A 28 1.69 -0.09 0.95
C VAL A 28 1.52 1.43 0.72
N GLY A 29 0.44 1.84 0.07
CA GLY A 29 0.17 3.23 -0.28
C GLY A 29 -1.28 3.63 -0.08
N CYS A 30 -1.94 4.00 -1.19
CA CYS A 30 -3.26 4.66 -1.19
C CYS A 30 -4.34 3.88 -0.42
N ILE A 31 -4.45 2.58 -0.65
CA ILE A 31 -5.54 1.79 -0.07
C ILE A 31 -5.38 1.63 1.44
N PRO A 32 -4.23 1.13 1.96
CA PRO A 32 -4.09 1.01 3.40
C PRO A 32 -4.12 2.38 4.10
N SER A 33 -3.51 3.45 3.53
CA SER A 33 -3.56 4.77 4.15
C SER A 33 -4.98 5.33 4.22
N LYS A 34 -5.78 5.21 3.14
CA LYS A 34 -7.17 5.67 3.15
C LYS A 34 -8.07 4.84 4.08
N ALA A 35 -7.81 3.55 4.23
CA ALA A 35 -8.52 2.72 5.21
C ALA A 35 -8.26 3.21 6.65
N LEU A 36 -7.00 3.50 7.00
CA LEU A 36 -6.64 4.03 8.32
C LEU A 36 -7.14 5.47 8.53
N LEU A 37 -7.03 6.34 7.52
CA LEU A 37 -7.58 7.70 7.56
C LEU A 37 -9.08 7.70 7.84
N ASN A 38 -9.83 6.85 7.14
CA ASN A 38 -11.27 6.73 7.35
C ASN A 38 -11.60 6.19 8.77
N ALA A 39 -10.88 5.18 9.24
CA ALA A 39 -11.09 4.63 10.58
C ALA A 39 -10.77 5.65 11.67
N SER A 40 -9.62 6.32 11.59
CA SER A 40 -9.22 7.35 12.56
C SER A 40 -10.15 8.57 12.55
N HIS A 41 -10.69 8.95 11.37
CA HIS A 41 -11.65 10.04 11.26
C HIS A 41 -12.97 9.67 11.95
N LYS A 42 -13.48 8.45 11.74
CA LYS A 42 -14.69 7.97 12.43
C LYS A 42 -14.52 7.93 13.96
N TYR A 43 -13.34 7.53 14.43
CA TYR A 43 -13.02 7.56 15.86
C TYR A 43 -13.04 8.97 16.41
N GLU A 44 -12.38 9.91 15.73
CA GLU A 44 -12.34 11.32 16.11
C GLU A 44 -13.76 11.94 16.10
N GLU A 45 -14.55 11.64 15.06
CA GLU A 45 -15.92 12.09 14.95
C GLU A 45 -16.80 11.52 16.08
N ALA A 46 -16.68 10.24 16.40
CA ALA A 46 -17.39 9.62 17.50
C ALA A 46 -17.02 10.24 18.85
N LYS A 47 -15.71 10.51 19.06
CA LYS A 47 -15.21 11.04 20.34
C LYS A 47 -15.55 12.51 20.58
N HIS A 48 -15.50 13.33 19.53
CA HIS A 48 -15.60 14.79 19.67
C HIS A 48 -16.68 15.43 18.79
N GLY A 49 -17.10 14.80 17.72
CA GLY A 49 -17.99 15.37 16.71
C GLY A 49 -19.49 15.10 16.93
N MET A 50 -19.83 13.95 17.49
CA MET A 50 -21.22 13.47 17.52
C MET A 50 -22.10 14.22 18.51
N ALA A 51 -21.54 14.74 19.59
CA ALA A 51 -22.30 15.47 20.62
C ALA A 51 -23.05 16.69 20.07
N LYS A 52 -22.47 17.42 19.10
CA LYS A 52 -23.13 18.57 18.46
C LYS A 52 -24.38 18.19 17.64
N HIS A 53 -24.52 16.92 17.29
CA HIS A 53 -25.69 16.37 16.62
C HIS A 53 -26.70 15.70 17.57
N GLY A 54 -26.48 15.82 18.89
CA GLY A 54 -27.30 15.18 19.91
C GLY A 54 -27.05 13.68 20.09
N ILE A 55 -26.00 13.16 19.46
CA ILE A 55 -25.64 11.73 19.55
C ILE A 55 -24.65 11.55 20.70
N THR A 56 -25.03 10.75 21.70
CA THR A 56 -24.23 10.44 22.88
C THR A 56 -23.98 8.95 22.98
N PHE A 57 -22.84 8.57 23.54
CA PHE A 57 -22.47 7.19 23.81
C PHE A 57 -22.65 6.89 25.29
N GLY A 58 -23.07 5.66 25.62
CA GLY A 58 -23.28 5.24 27.03
C GLY A 58 -21.98 4.94 27.78
N GLY A 59 -20.80 5.19 27.18
CA GLY A 59 -19.49 4.97 27.76
C GLY A 59 -18.39 5.66 26.95
N GLU A 60 -17.14 5.41 27.33
CA GLU A 60 -15.99 5.95 26.63
C GLU A 60 -15.84 5.33 25.22
N VAL A 61 -15.60 6.18 24.23
CA VAL A 61 -15.28 5.74 22.87
C VAL A 61 -13.82 5.31 22.82
N ALA A 62 -13.58 4.03 22.62
CA ALA A 62 -12.25 3.45 22.51
C ALA A 62 -11.95 2.96 21.07
N ILE A 63 -10.69 2.80 20.74
CA ILE A 63 -10.24 2.22 19.49
C ILE A 63 -9.57 0.87 19.76
N ASP A 64 -9.98 -0.15 18.99
CA ASP A 64 -9.27 -1.41 18.89
C ASP A 64 -8.38 -1.38 17.67
N VAL A 65 -7.07 -1.21 17.89
CA VAL A 65 -6.07 -1.09 16.83
C VAL A 65 -5.95 -2.38 16.03
N GLU A 66 -6.06 -3.54 16.68
CA GLU A 66 -5.96 -4.84 15.98
C GLU A 66 -7.12 -5.02 14.99
N THR A 67 -8.35 -4.74 15.42
CA THR A 67 -9.54 -4.76 14.55
C THR A 67 -9.43 -3.75 13.41
N MET A 68 -8.95 -2.53 13.68
CA MET A 68 -8.72 -1.49 12.67
C MET A 68 -7.71 -1.96 11.61
N MET A 69 -6.59 -2.53 12.04
CA MET A 69 -5.56 -3.09 11.16
C MET A 69 -6.07 -4.28 10.36
N GLY A 70 -6.87 -5.14 10.98
CA GLY A 70 -7.56 -6.24 10.30
C GLY A 70 -8.50 -5.76 9.20
N HIS A 71 -9.23 -4.66 9.43
CA HIS A 71 -10.08 -4.03 8.41
C HIS A 71 -9.26 -3.48 7.24
N LYS A 72 -8.17 -2.77 7.52
CA LYS A 72 -7.20 -2.31 6.50
C LYS A 72 -6.70 -3.47 5.64
N SER A 73 -6.25 -4.55 6.29
CA SER A 73 -5.69 -5.72 5.61
C SER A 73 -6.72 -6.46 4.74
N LYS A 74 -7.98 -6.52 5.19
CA LYS A 74 -9.10 -7.07 4.38
C LYS A 74 -9.34 -6.25 3.11
N ALA A 75 -9.27 -4.90 3.20
CA ALA A 75 -9.42 -4.03 2.03
C ALA A 75 -8.31 -4.28 1.00
N VAL A 76 -7.05 -4.33 1.45
CA VAL A 76 -5.89 -4.64 0.60
C VAL A 76 -6.05 -6.01 -0.07
N THR A 77 -6.33 -7.05 0.71
CA THR A 77 -6.49 -8.42 0.21
C THR A 77 -7.66 -8.53 -0.79
N GLY A 78 -8.78 -7.88 -0.53
CA GLY A 78 -9.93 -7.89 -1.43
C GLY A 78 -9.60 -7.29 -2.80
N LEU A 79 -8.89 -6.17 -2.83
CA LEU A 79 -8.52 -5.49 -4.06
C LEU A 79 -7.41 -6.21 -4.84
N THR A 80 -6.41 -6.76 -4.16
CA THR A 80 -5.35 -7.54 -4.82
C THR A 80 -5.89 -8.82 -5.45
N LYS A 81 -6.81 -9.53 -4.76
CA LYS A 81 -7.54 -10.67 -5.34
C LYS A 81 -8.43 -10.25 -6.51
N GLY A 82 -9.02 -9.05 -6.46
CA GLY A 82 -9.77 -8.49 -7.56
C GLY A 82 -8.94 -8.34 -8.84
N ILE A 83 -7.67 -7.91 -8.73
CA ILE A 83 -6.74 -7.83 -9.86
C ILE A 83 -6.41 -9.23 -10.40
N GLU A 84 -6.19 -10.22 -9.53
CA GLU A 84 -6.00 -11.61 -9.97
C GLU A 84 -7.20 -12.10 -10.79
N GLY A 85 -8.42 -11.80 -10.34
CA GLY A 85 -9.64 -12.09 -11.08
C GLY A 85 -9.70 -11.40 -12.45
N LEU A 86 -9.28 -10.12 -12.52
CA LEU A 86 -9.18 -9.37 -13.77
C LEU A 86 -8.13 -9.96 -14.73
N PHE A 87 -6.97 -10.38 -14.22
CA PHE A 87 -5.95 -11.06 -15.02
C PHE A 87 -6.52 -12.34 -15.64
N LYS A 88 -7.19 -13.17 -14.83
CA LYS A 88 -7.82 -14.40 -15.27
C LYS A 88 -8.92 -14.14 -16.32
N LYS A 89 -9.79 -13.16 -16.08
CA LYS A 89 -10.87 -12.76 -17.00
C LYS A 89 -10.32 -12.28 -18.34
N ASN A 90 -9.24 -11.49 -18.31
CA ASN A 90 -8.63 -10.90 -19.50
C ASN A 90 -7.49 -11.78 -20.09
N LYS A 91 -7.31 -13.00 -19.60
CA LYS A 91 -6.29 -13.94 -20.04
C LYS A 91 -4.86 -13.34 -20.00
N VAL A 92 -4.55 -12.52 -18.99
CA VAL A 92 -3.21 -11.98 -18.73
C VAL A 92 -2.40 -13.05 -18.01
N THR A 93 -1.24 -13.39 -18.55
CA THR A 93 -0.32 -14.31 -17.88
C THR A 93 0.38 -13.58 -16.73
N TYR A 94 0.33 -14.17 -15.55
CA TYR A 94 0.96 -13.64 -14.34
C TYR A 94 2.20 -14.45 -14.00
N ALA A 95 3.38 -13.84 -14.15
CA ALA A 95 4.65 -14.42 -13.74
C ALA A 95 5.08 -13.83 -12.40
N LYS A 96 5.16 -14.66 -11.36
CA LYS A 96 5.68 -14.26 -10.06
C LYS A 96 7.18 -14.41 -10.05
N GLY A 97 7.91 -13.31 -9.99
CA GLY A 97 9.36 -13.36 -9.97
C GLY A 97 10.01 -12.01 -10.24
N TRP A 98 11.31 -12.06 -10.43
CA TRP A 98 12.12 -10.91 -10.78
C TRP A 98 12.34 -10.84 -12.29
N GLY A 99 11.91 -9.73 -12.89
CA GLY A 99 12.18 -9.43 -14.29
C GLY A 99 13.52 -8.73 -14.47
N LYS A 100 14.36 -9.28 -15.35
CA LYS A 100 15.60 -8.64 -15.82
C LYS A 100 15.52 -8.48 -17.32
N LEU A 101 15.62 -7.25 -17.81
CA LEU A 101 15.66 -6.97 -19.24
C LEU A 101 16.99 -7.49 -19.80
N LEU A 102 16.92 -8.40 -20.79
CA LEU A 102 18.09 -8.91 -21.52
C LEU A 102 18.31 -8.15 -22.82
N SER A 103 17.23 -7.75 -23.49
CA SER A 103 17.22 -6.95 -24.70
C SER A 103 15.91 -6.15 -24.78
N ALA A 104 15.72 -5.39 -25.84
CA ALA A 104 14.46 -4.68 -26.09
C ALA A 104 13.23 -5.62 -26.18
N ASN A 105 13.45 -6.90 -26.48
CA ASN A 105 12.40 -7.87 -26.76
C ASN A 105 12.49 -9.15 -25.91
N GLU A 106 13.39 -9.19 -24.92
CA GLU A 106 13.58 -10.37 -24.07
C GLU A 106 13.69 -9.97 -22.60
N VAL A 107 12.90 -10.62 -21.78
CA VAL A 107 12.90 -10.45 -20.32
C VAL A 107 13.15 -11.80 -19.68
N ASN A 108 14.21 -11.92 -18.88
CA ASN A 108 14.39 -13.07 -18.00
C ASN A 108 13.58 -12.89 -16.74
N VAL A 109 12.79 -13.88 -16.37
CA VAL A 109 12.05 -13.93 -15.11
C VAL A 109 12.65 -15.01 -14.22
N THR A 110 13.18 -14.61 -13.09
CA THR A 110 13.63 -15.55 -12.06
C THR A 110 12.50 -15.74 -11.06
N MET A 111 11.99 -16.96 -10.96
CA MET A 111 10.90 -17.35 -10.07
C MET A 111 11.37 -17.47 -8.62
N GLU A 112 10.44 -17.58 -7.67
CA GLU A 112 10.75 -17.72 -6.23
C GLU A 112 11.48 -19.02 -5.90
N ASP A 113 11.28 -20.08 -6.68
CA ASP A 113 11.97 -21.37 -6.56
C ASP A 113 13.39 -21.37 -7.15
N GLY A 114 13.85 -20.24 -7.68
CA GLY A 114 15.16 -20.09 -8.31
C GLY A 114 15.20 -20.50 -9.80
N SER A 115 14.13 -21.03 -10.34
CA SER A 115 14.03 -21.30 -11.79
C SER A 115 13.99 -20.01 -12.59
N SER A 116 14.37 -20.07 -13.85
CA SER A 116 14.36 -18.90 -14.75
C SER A 116 13.74 -19.23 -16.10
N GLU A 117 12.99 -18.28 -16.63
CA GLU A 117 12.40 -18.36 -17.96
C GLU A 117 12.68 -17.07 -18.74
N VAL A 118 13.04 -17.21 -20.02
CA VAL A 118 13.20 -16.07 -20.93
C VAL A 118 11.93 -15.88 -21.75
N ILE A 119 11.29 -14.73 -21.54
CA ILE A 119 10.06 -14.35 -22.21
C ILE A 119 10.39 -13.44 -23.39
N LYS A 120 9.97 -13.84 -24.58
CA LYS A 120 10.09 -13.04 -25.80
C LYS A 120 8.82 -12.23 -26.03
N THR A 121 8.97 -10.93 -26.30
CA THR A 121 7.87 -10.01 -26.51
C THR A 121 8.20 -8.96 -27.56
N LYS A 122 7.16 -8.37 -28.18
CA LYS A 122 7.34 -7.27 -29.13
C LYS A 122 7.62 -5.94 -28.42
N ASN A 123 7.03 -5.73 -27.25
CA ASN A 123 7.15 -4.50 -26.49
C ASN A 123 7.27 -4.83 -25.00
N VAL A 124 8.05 -4.03 -24.28
CA VAL A 124 8.19 -4.09 -22.82
C VAL A 124 7.71 -2.76 -22.23
N VAL A 125 6.87 -2.83 -21.22
CA VAL A 125 6.47 -1.67 -20.43
C VAL A 125 7.17 -1.75 -19.07
N LEU A 126 8.02 -0.75 -18.78
CA LEU A 126 8.68 -0.63 -17.48
C LEU A 126 7.74 0.07 -16.50
N ALA A 127 7.14 -0.70 -15.61
CA ALA A 127 6.25 -0.23 -14.57
C ALA A 127 6.68 -0.82 -13.22
N THR A 128 7.94 -0.60 -12.85
CA THR A 128 8.65 -1.28 -11.76
C THR A 128 8.24 -0.80 -10.37
N GLY A 129 7.41 0.24 -10.30
CA GLY A 129 6.94 0.81 -9.03
C GLY A 129 7.97 1.73 -8.37
N SER A 130 7.82 1.93 -7.07
CA SER A 130 8.67 2.79 -6.26
C SER A 130 8.90 2.18 -4.88
N VAL A 131 9.93 2.67 -4.21
CA VAL A 131 10.23 2.39 -2.81
C VAL A 131 10.38 3.71 -2.05
N PRO A 132 10.19 3.74 -0.73
CA PRO A 132 10.52 4.92 0.07
C PRO A 132 11.98 5.33 -0.14
N SER A 133 12.22 6.64 -0.26
CA SER A 133 13.58 7.18 -0.34
C SER A 133 14.27 7.04 1.02
N ALA A 134 15.51 6.56 1.01
CA ALA A 134 16.32 6.54 2.23
C ALA A 134 16.71 7.97 2.63
N LEU A 135 16.72 8.22 3.93
CA LEU A 135 17.28 9.45 4.50
C LEU A 135 18.76 9.19 4.83
N PRO A 136 19.70 9.96 4.26
CA PRO A 136 21.12 9.76 4.53
C PRO A 136 21.44 9.79 6.04
N GLY A 137 22.14 8.77 6.52
CA GLY A 137 22.53 8.66 7.93
C GLY A 137 21.43 8.15 8.86
N VAL A 138 20.27 7.74 8.32
CA VAL A 138 19.15 7.16 9.09
C VAL A 138 18.73 5.86 8.45
N ASP A 139 18.95 4.76 9.15
CA ASP A 139 18.50 3.43 8.72
C ASP A 139 17.14 3.11 9.34
N ALA A 140 16.14 2.82 8.50
CA ALA A 140 14.84 2.39 8.95
C ALA A 140 14.86 0.91 9.31
N ASP A 141 14.54 0.60 10.56
CA ASP A 141 14.42 -0.77 11.09
C ASP A 141 13.00 -1.33 10.92
N GLU A 142 12.05 -0.49 10.49
CA GLU A 142 10.61 -0.76 10.35
C GLU A 142 9.93 -1.17 11.68
N GLU A 143 10.56 -0.86 12.82
CA GLU A 143 10.03 -1.07 14.18
C GLU A 143 9.96 0.25 14.95
N THR A 144 11.11 0.92 15.14
CA THR A 144 11.23 2.20 15.86
C THR A 144 11.39 3.36 14.87
N ILE A 145 12.23 3.19 13.87
CA ILE A 145 12.40 4.12 12.76
C ILE A 145 11.76 3.48 11.55
N VAL A 146 10.61 4.00 11.17
CA VAL A 146 9.77 3.40 10.14
C VAL A 146 9.69 4.26 8.90
N THR A 147 9.64 3.63 7.74
CA THR A 147 9.18 4.29 6.52
C THR A 147 7.65 4.41 6.52
N SER A 148 7.07 4.96 5.45
CA SER A 148 5.61 4.93 5.27
C SER A 148 5.04 3.51 5.29
N THR A 149 5.83 2.51 4.93
CA THR A 149 5.41 1.09 4.96
C THR A 149 5.23 0.62 6.40
N GLY A 150 6.22 0.82 7.27
CA GLY A 150 6.11 0.46 8.69
C GLY A 150 5.06 1.28 9.43
N ALA A 151 4.92 2.58 9.08
CA ALA A 151 3.89 3.42 9.68
C ALA A 151 2.45 2.94 9.37
N LEU A 152 2.24 2.15 8.31
CA LEU A 152 0.97 1.48 8.01
C LEU A 152 0.77 0.17 8.78
N GLU A 153 1.77 -0.31 9.53
CA GLU A 153 1.78 -1.63 10.18
C GLU A 153 2.01 -1.57 11.69
N LEU A 154 1.95 -0.37 12.31
CA LEU A 154 2.11 -0.23 13.76
C LEU A 154 1.04 -1.04 14.51
N LYS A 155 1.46 -1.80 15.50
CA LYS A 155 0.59 -2.70 16.27
C LYS A 155 -0.15 -2.01 17.42
N LYS A 156 0.29 -0.81 17.79
CA LYS A 156 -0.30 0.03 18.86
C LYS A 156 -0.14 1.50 18.52
N VAL A 157 -0.95 2.34 19.14
CA VAL A 157 -0.79 3.78 19.05
C VAL A 157 0.50 4.16 19.79
N PRO A 158 1.47 4.83 19.13
CA PRO A 158 2.67 5.30 19.82
C PRO A 158 2.32 6.48 20.75
N GLU A 159 2.99 6.60 21.88
CA GLU A 159 2.83 7.77 22.76
C GLU A 159 3.31 9.05 22.08
N THR A 160 4.45 8.95 21.39
CA THR A 160 5.06 10.05 20.63
C THR A 160 5.47 9.56 19.24
N MET A 161 5.33 10.43 18.23
CA MET A 161 5.76 10.18 16.87
C MET A 161 6.41 11.43 16.27
N VAL A 162 7.58 11.27 15.69
CA VAL A 162 8.23 12.33 14.90
C VAL A 162 8.10 11.97 13.42
N VAL A 163 7.56 12.89 12.64
CA VAL A 163 7.44 12.77 11.19
C VAL A 163 8.47 13.67 10.54
N ILE A 164 9.39 13.07 9.80
CA ILE A 164 10.41 13.82 9.06
C ILE A 164 9.88 14.14 7.68
N GLY A 165 9.65 15.43 7.43
CA GLY A 165 9.12 15.97 6.19
C GLY A 165 7.62 16.22 6.20
N GLY A 166 7.21 17.40 5.73
CA GLY A 166 5.79 17.85 5.61
C GLY A 166 5.12 17.39 4.31
N GLY A 167 5.58 16.31 3.69
CA GLY A 167 4.95 15.74 2.49
C GLY A 167 3.61 15.06 2.78
N VAL A 168 2.78 14.87 1.73
CA VAL A 168 1.41 14.34 1.85
C VAL A 168 1.34 13.01 2.62
N ILE A 169 2.26 12.08 2.37
CA ILE A 169 2.26 10.76 3.02
C ILE A 169 2.53 10.90 4.53
N GLY A 170 3.54 11.68 4.91
CA GLY A 170 3.88 11.92 6.31
C GLY A 170 2.73 12.58 7.07
N LEU A 171 2.12 13.62 6.47
CA LEU A 171 0.98 14.32 7.08
C LEU A 171 -0.26 13.43 7.18
N GLU A 172 -0.58 12.61 6.16
CA GLU A 172 -1.69 11.67 6.22
C GLU A 172 -1.50 10.65 7.35
N LEU A 173 -0.36 9.95 7.39
CA LEU A 173 -0.11 8.94 8.41
C LEU A 173 0.08 9.56 9.80
N GLY A 174 0.77 10.68 9.91
CA GLY A 174 0.85 11.44 11.15
C GLY A 174 -0.53 11.84 11.67
N SER A 175 -1.44 12.27 10.81
CA SER A 175 -2.82 12.62 11.21
C SER A 175 -3.62 11.41 11.68
N VAL A 176 -3.40 10.22 11.10
CA VAL A 176 -4.02 8.96 11.58
C VAL A 176 -3.64 8.74 13.04
N TRP A 177 -2.35 8.66 13.33
CA TRP A 177 -1.86 8.34 14.65
C TRP A 177 -2.16 9.45 15.68
N SER A 178 -2.13 10.73 15.24
CA SER A 178 -2.53 11.86 16.10
C SER A 178 -3.99 11.76 16.55
N ARG A 179 -4.93 11.46 15.64
CA ARG A 179 -6.35 11.26 15.99
C ARG A 179 -6.55 10.10 16.96
N LEU A 180 -5.70 9.09 16.89
CA LEU A 180 -5.74 7.94 17.79
C LEU A 180 -5.09 8.21 19.15
N GLY A 181 -4.45 9.37 19.36
CA GLY A 181 -3.91 9.81 20.63
C GLY A 181 -2.39 9.97 20.69
N ALA A 182 -1.65 9.70 19.60
CA ALA A 182 -0.21 9.95 19.55
C ALA A 182 0.10 11.45 19.59
N LYS A 183 1.14 11.85 20.33
CA LYS A 183 1.72 13.20 20.23
C LYS A 183 2.63 13.26 19.02
N VAL A 184 2.15 13.86 17.91
CA VAL A 184 2.88 13.93 16.65
C VAL A 184 3.59 15.26 16.50
N THR A 185 4.87 15.20 16.13
CA THR A 185 5.70 16.38 15.76
C THR A 185 6.16 16.20 14.34
N VAL A 186 6.00 17.22 13.50
CA VAL A 186 6.50 17.25 12.12
C VAL A 186 7.70 18.17 12.06
N VAL A 187 8.79 17.74 11.45
CA VAL A 187 10.05 18.48 11.30
C VAL A 187 10.49 18.52 9.84
#